data_72d7efa4099167f3f71374c5aec903bb
#
_entry.id   72d7efa4099167f3f71374c5aec903bb
#
_cell.length_a   1.000
_cell.length_b   1.000
_cell.length_c   1.000
_cell.angle_alpha   90.00
_cell.angle_beta   90.00
_cell.angle_gamma   90.00
#
_symmetry.space_group_name_H-M   'P 1'
#
loop_
_entity.id
_entity.type
_entity.pdbx_description
1 polymer ?
#
loop_
_entity_poly.entity_id
_entity_poly.type
_entity_poly.pdbx_seq_one_letter_code
_entity_poly.pdbx_strand_id
1 'polypeptide(L)' 'MYFLKIKGTAKIPDYVQMRDDNFTLIAYFRADRPEKAIAKAGYADKEAIILKLIADMPFGKVQKVEL' A
#
# COMPACT_ATOMS: atom_id res chain seq x y z
N MET A 1 4.07 -6.88 -8.33
CA MET A 1 3.44 -5.83 -7.52
C MET A 1 4.44 -5.24 -6.55
N TYR A 2 4.49 -3.94 -6.44
CA TYR A 2 5.40 -3.25 -5.51
C TYR A 2 4.62 -2.39 -4.55
N PHE A 3 5.06 -2.35 -3.31
CA PHE A 3 4.50 -1.49 -2.28
C PHE A 3 5.59 -0.61 -1.68
N LEU A 4 5.25 0.64 -1.37
CA LEU A 4 6.12 1.57 -0.67
C LEU A 4 5.32 2.27 0.41
N LYS A 5 5.78 2.17 1.66
CA LYS A 5 5.12 2.81 2.80
C LYS A 5 5.89 4.07 3.15
N ILE A 6 5.20 5.20 3.14
CA ILE A 6 5.79 6.52 3.37
C ILE A 6 5.36 7.03 4.73
N LYS A 7 6.33 7.32 5.58
CA LYS A 7 6.03 7.85 6.91
C LYS A 7 5.50 9.27 6.82
N GLY A 8 4.41 9.54 7.53
CA GLY A 8 3.85 10.87 7.62
C GLY A 8 4.56 11.74 8.64
N THR A 9 3.97 12.90 8.90
CA THR A 9 4.42 13.84 9.91
C THR A 9 3.34 13.95 11.00
N ALA A 10 3.52 14.85 11.98
CA ALA A 10 2.55 15.05 13.04
C ALA A 10 1.15 15.41 12.52
N LYS A 11 1.08 16.07 11.33
CA LYS A 11 -0.19 16.52 10.73
C LYS A 11 -0.59 15.74 9.50
N ILE A 12 0.30 14.92 8.95
CA ILE A 12 0.08 14.17 7.72
C ILE A 12 0.20 12.69 8.04
N PRO A 13 -0.84 11.88 7.75
CA PRO A 13 -0.78 10.44 8.05
C PRO A 13 0.22 9.71 7.16
N ASP A 14 0.56 8.49 7.55
CA ASP A 14 1.37 7.61 6.72
C ASP A 14 0.60 7.23 5.46
N TYR A 15 1.31 7.12 4.34
CA TYR A 15 0.74 6.74 3.05
C TYR A 15 1.38 5.49 2.50
N VAL A 16 0.65 4.83 1.61
CA VAL A 16 1.13 3.65 0.90
C VAL A 16 0.97 3.88 -0.60
N GLN A 17 2.02 3.59 -1.36
CA GLN A 17 1.96 3.51 -2.81
C GLN A 17 1.89 2.06 -3.22
N MET A 18 1.02 1.76 -4.17
CA MET A 18 0.85 0.46 -4.76
C MET A 18 1.17 0.57 -6.25
N ARG A 19 2.16 -0.19 -6.73
CA ARG A 19 2.64 -0.10 -8.11
C ARG A 19 2.60 -1.47 -8.77
N ASP A 20 2.33 -1.48 -10.07
CA ASP A 20 2.32 -2.73 -10.85
C ASP A 20 3.73 -3.23 -11.15
N ASP A 21 3.84 -4.31 -11.94
CA ASP A 21 5.13 -4.90 -12.26
C ASP A 21 6.00 -4.01 -13.15
N ASN A 22 5.40 -3.02 -13.82
CA ASN A 22 6.13 -2.00 -14.58
C ASN A 22 6.47 -0.78 -13.73
N PHE A 23 6.23 -0.88 -12.43
CA PHE A 23 6.44 0.19 -11.46
C PHE A 23 5.54 1.41 -11.70
N THR A 24 4.41 1.23 -12.39
CA THR A 24 3.42 2.27 -12.59
C THR A 24 2.54 2.39 -11.34
N LEU A 25 2.32 3.61 -10.86
CA LEU A 25 1.47 3.84 -9.70
C LEU A 25 0.02 3.50 -10.02
N ILE A 26 -0.56 2.56 -9.27
CA ILE A 26 -1.96 2.15 -9.44
C ILE A 26 -2.85 2.56 -8.29
N ALA A 27 -2.27 2.84 -7.11
CA ALA A 27 -3.03 3.34 -5.97
C ALA A 27 -2.11 4.10 -5.03
N TYR A 28 -2.66 5.15 -4.40
CA TYR A 28 -1.95 5.95 -3.42
C TYR A 28 -2.95 6.31 -2.33
N PHE A 29 -2.74 5.82 -1.11
CA PHE A 29 -3.77 5.90 -0.08
C PHE A 29 -3.16 5.97 1.32
N ARG A 30 -3.99 6.36 2.29
CA ARG A 30 -3.58 6.43 3.69
C ARG A 30 -3.40 5.02 4.25
N ALA A 31 -2.31 4.82 4.99
CA ALA A 31 -2.01 3.52 5.59
C ALA A 31 -3.04 3.12 6.66
N ASP A 32 -3.68 4.10 7.31
CA ASP A 32 -4.68 3.83 8.35
C ASP A 32 -6.09 3.59 7.81
N ARG A 33 -6.33 3.85 6.51
CA ARG A 33 -7.63 3.64 5.85
C ARG A 33 -7.46 3.10 4.44
N PRO A 34 -6.90 1.90 4.28
CA PRO A 34 -6.53 1.36 2.97
C PRO A 34 -7.67 0.66 2.23
N GLU A 35 -8.77 0.32 2.89
CA GLU A 35 -9.76 -0.63 2.40
C GLU A 35 -10.40 -0.19 1.08
N LYS A 36 -10.86 1.06 0.98
CA LYS A 36 -11.50 1.57 -0.24
C LYS A 36 -10.55 1.57 -1.42
N ALA A 37 -9.30 1.97 -1.20
CA ALA A 37 -8.31 2.03 -2.27
C ALA A 37 -7.94 0.63 -2.75
N ILE A 38 -7.83 -0.33 -1.85
CA ILE A 38 -7.57 -1.72 -2.19
C ILE A 38 -8.69 -2.27 -3.06
N ALA A 39 -9.94 -2.03 -2.66
CA ALA A 39 -11.11 -2.48 -3.42
C ALA A 39 -11.18 -1.80 -4.78
N LYS A 40 -10.92 -0.49 -4.84
CA LYS A 40 -10.94 0.27 -6.09
C LYS A 40 -9.86 -0.20 -7.06
N ALA A 41 -8.72 -0.64 -6.55
CA ALA A 41 -7.63 -1.17 -7.36
C ALA A 41 -7.90 -2.59 -7.87
N GLY A 42 -9.01 -3.22 -7.44
CA GLY A 42 -9.38 -4.56 -7.89
C GLY A 42 -8.86 -5.68 -7.01
N TYR A 43 -8.41 -5.38 -5.80
CA TYR A 43 -7.79 -6.37 -4.90
C TYR A 43 -8.59 -6.60 -3.62
N ALA A 44 -9.90 -6.41 -3.65
CA ALA A 44 -10.75 -6.63 -2.48
C ALA A 44 -10.63 -8.06 -1.92
N ASP A 45 -10.44 -9.04 -2.78
CA ASP A 45 -10.26 -10.44 -2.41
C ASP A 45 -8.91 -10.72 -1.74
N LYS A 46 -7.97 -9.79 -1.84
CA LYS A 46 -6.64 -9.87 -1.23
C LYS A 46 -6.47 -8.92 -0.05
N GLU A 47 -7.56 -8.30 0.40
CA GLU A 47 -7.51 -7.25 1.43
C GLU A 47 -6.76 -7.69 2.69
N ALA A 48 -7.07 -8.86 3.22
CA ALA A 48 -6.43 -9.33 4.47
C ALA A 48 -4.91 -9.47 4.32
N ILE A 49 -4.46 -9.98 3.18
CA ILE A 49 -3.03 -10.13 2.89
C ILE A 49 -2.36 -8.77 2.80
N ILE A 50 -2.99 -7.83 2.08
CA ILE A 50 -2.45 -6.48 1.89
C ILE A 50 -2.41 -5.71 3.20
N LEU A 51 -3.44 -5.82 4.04
CA LEU A 51 -3.47 -5.15 5.34
C LEU A 51 -2.34 -5.63 6.24
N LYS A 52 -2.09 -6.93 6.27
CA LYS A 52 -0.98 -7.48 7.04
C LYS A 52 0.37 -7.01 6.50
N LEU A 53 0.52 -6.99 5.19
CA LEU A 53 1.74 -6.50 4.55
C LEU A 53 2.01 -5.05 4.93
N ILE A 54 1.00 -4.19 4.85
CA ILE A 54 1.14 -2.77 5.20
C ILE A 54 1.53 -2.61 6.66
N ALA A 55 0.95 -3.40 7.55
CA ALA A 55 1.25 -3.32 8.97
C ALA A 55 2.70 -3.72 9.30
N ASP A 56 3.23 -4.70 8.57
CA ASP A 56 4.53 -5.29 8.87
C ASP A 56 5.69 -4.64 8.11
N MET A 57 5.42 -3.94 7.00
CA MET A 57 6.50 -3.42 6.16
C MET A 57 7.16 -2.18 6.75
N PRO A 58 8.48 -2.01 6.54
CA PRO A 58 9.18 -0.80 6.99
C PRO A 58 8.84 0.40 6.10
N PHE A 59 9.08 1.59 6.64
CA PHE A 59 8.94 2.84 5.88
C PHE A 59 10.11 3.04 4.93
N GLY A 60 9.83 3.66 3.78
CA GLY A 60 10.86 4.14 2.87
C GLY A 60 11.55 3.06 2.05
N LYS A 61 11.07 1.82 2.10
CA LYS A 61 11.67 0.72 1.34
C LYS A 61 10.62 0.07 0.45
N VAL A 62 10.94 -0.04 -0.84
CA VAL A 62 10.07 -0.71 -1.81
C VAL A 62 10.09 -2.21 -1.53
N GLN A 63 8.89 -2.79 -1.46
CA GLN A 63 8.71 -4.23 -1.26
C GLN A 63 8.06 -4.83 -2.50
N LYS A 64 8.69 -5.86 -3.06
CA LYS A 64 8.08 -6.63 -4.15
C LYS A 64 7.25 -7.76 -3.55
N VAL A 65 6.00 -7.89 -3.97
CA VAL A 65 5.06 -8.86 -3.42
C VAL A 65 4.35 -9.59 -4.56
N GLU A 66 4.21 -10.89 -4.42
CA GLU A 66 3.40 -11.70 -5.33
C GLU A 66 1.97 -11.81 -4.75
N LEU A 67 1.00 -11.31 -5.51
CA LEU A 67 -0.40 -11.35 -5.11
C LEU A 67 -1.25 -12.28 -5.97
#